data_778f52423ede68c3fac2d8ba4d9a7f07
#
_entry.id   778f52423ede68c3fac2d8ba4d9a7f07
#
_cell.length_a   1.000
_cell.length_b   1.000
_cell.length_c   1.000
_cell.angle_alpha   90.00
_cell.angle_beta   90.00
_cell.angle_gamma   90.00
#
_symmetry.space_group_name_H-M   'P 1'
#
loop_
_entity.id
_entity.type
_entity.pdbx_description
1 polymer ?
#
loop_
_entity_poly.entity_id
_entity_poly.type
_entity_poly.pdbx_seq_one_letter_code
_entity_poly.pdbx_strand_id
1 'polypeptide(L)'
;NPAGSVKDRAALKMISEAEIRGEINPGDVLIEATSGNTGIALAMVAAIKGYKMILVMQENLSQERKDAMTAYGAELILVSKEQGMEGARDLVNQMSAQGKGFQLNQFANVDNPKAHIISTAKEIWKDTNGEVSHFVSSMGTTGTIMGVSSYLKEKNPAIQIIGIQPDKDSHIPGIRRWPKDYLPTIFDSSKVDRIMDISQIEAERTTRELATKEGIFCGVSAGGAVASAIELSKEVENATIVTIICDRGDRYLSTGIFKD
;
A
#
# COMPACT_ATOMS: atom_id res chain seq x y z
N ASN A 1 -1.19 13.33 -2.16
CA ASN A 1 -0.97 12.40 -1.04
C ASN A 1 -0.17 13.11 0.06
N PRO A 2 -0.81 13.91 0.93
CA PRO A 2 -0.12 14.80 1.88
C PRO A 2 0.65 14.03 2.98
N ALA A 3 0.19 12.84 3.37
CA ALA A 3 0.97 11.98 4.27
C ALA A 3 2.11 11.23 3.54
N GLY A 4 2.31 11.50 2.26
CA GLY A 4 3.46 11.07 1.45
C GLY A 4 3.40 9.63 0.93
N SER A 5 2.22 9.02 0.80
CA SER A 5 2.09 7.72 0.16
C SER A 5 0.76 7.52 -0.57
N VAL A 6 0.71 6.50 -1.40
CA VAL A 6 -0.50 6.04 -2.10
C VAL A 6 -1.63 5.64 -1.13
N LYS A 7 -1.31 5.35 0.13
CA LYS A 7 -2.28 4.93 1.16
C LYS A 7 -3.18 6.06 1.66
N ASP A 8 -2.83 7.32 1.41
CA ASP A 8 -3.64 8.48 1.77
C ASP A 8 -5.03 8.41 1.14
N ARG A 9 -5.11 7.93 -0.11
CA ARG A 9 -6.36 7.78 -0.86
C ARG A 9 -7.26 6.71 -0.25
N ALA A 10 -6.70 5.54 0.05
CA ALA A 10 -7.43 4.44 0.67
C ALA A 10 -7.92 4.81 2.08
N ALA A 11 -7.06 5.42 2.91
CA ALA A 11 -7.40 5.84 4.26
C ALA A 11 -8.58 6.83 4.27
N LEU A 12 -8.49 7.87 3.43
CA LEU A 12 -9.56 8.87 3.30
C LEU A 12 -10.87 8.21 2.86
N LYS A 13 -10.82 7.32 1.86
CA LYS A 13 -12.02 6.68 1.33
C LYS A 13 -12.66 5.75 2.34
N MET A 14 -11.88 4.90 3.00
CA MET A 14 -12.40 3.96 4.01
C MET A 14 -13.10 4.70 5.15
N ILE A 15 -12.50 5.76 5.70
CA ILE A 15 -13.11 6.54 6.78
C ILE A 15 -14.36 7.28 6.29
N SER A 16 -14.28 7.97 5.14
CA SER A 16 -15.42 8.75 4.63
C SER A 16 -16.61 7.88 4.25
N GLU A 17 -16.40 6.67 3.72
CA GLU A 17 -17.51 5.75 3.41
C GLU A 17 -18.12 5.15 4.68
N ALA A 18 -17.31 4.85 5.69
CA ALA A 18 -17.83 4.41 6.99
C ALA A 18 -18.69 5.49 7.66
N GLU A 19 -18.30 6.77 7.57
CA GLU A 19 -19.14 7.91 8.01
C GLU A 19 -20.46 7.98 7.24
N ILE A 20 -20.41 7.88 5.90
CA ILE A 20 -21.61 7.93 5.05
C ILE A 20 -22.58 6.80 5.39
N ARG A 21 -22.07 5.62 5.74
CA ARG A 21 -22.89 4.48 6.17
C ARG A 21 -23.38 4.59 7.62
N GLY A 22 -22.92 5.60 8.38
CA GLY A 22 -23.25 5.76 9.79
C GLY A 22 -22.61 4.72 10.71
N GLU A 23 -21.54 4.08 10.27
CA GLU A 23 -20.79 3.05 11.03
C GLU A 23 -19.88 3.69 12.09
N ILE A 24 -19.43 4.92 11.86
CA ILE A 24 -18.57 5.71 12.75
C ILE A 24 -19.01 7.17 12.79
N ASN A 25 -18.71 7.84 13.92
CA ASN A 25 -18.96 9.26 14.14
C ASN A 25 -17.69 9.93 14.69
N PRO A 26 -17.48 11.24 14.48
CA PRO A 26 -16.37 11.96 15.10
C PRO A 26 -16.32 11.72 16.63
N GLY A 27 -15.13 11.44 17.15
CA GLY A 27 -14.93 11.05 18.56
C GLY A 27 -14.81 9.54 18.80
N ASP A 28 -15.27 8.71 17.88
CA ASP A 28 -15.11 7.25 17.98
C ASP A 28 -13.63 6.83 17.91
N VAL A 29 -13.35 5.62 18.40
CA VAL A 29 -12.04 4.99 18.34
C VAL A 29 -11.95 4.12 17.10
N LEU A 30 -10.99 4.40 16.23
CA LEU A 30 -10.63 3.58 15.08
C LEU A 30 -9.41 2.72 15.43
N ILE A 31 -9.40 1.48 14.99
CA ILE A 31 -8.27 0.55 15.19
C ILE A 31 -7.85 -0.10 13.88
N GLU A 32 -6.54 -0.27 13.66
CA GLU A 32 -6.04 -0.93 12.44
C GLU A 32 -4.68 -1.60 12.67
N ALA A 33 -4.49 -2.76 12.01
CA ALA A 33 -3.19 -3.41 11.90
C ALA A 33 -2.44 -2.86 10.69
N THR A 34 -1.21 -2.37 10.87
CA THR A 34 -0.47 -1.71 9.80
C THR A 34 1.03 -1.99 9.84
N SER A 35 1.66 -1.97 8.68
CA SER A 35 3.12 -2.02 8.51
C SER A 35 3.76 -0.64 8.25
N GLY A 36 3.00 0.43 8.30
CA GLY A 36 3.54 1.78 8.18
C GLY A 36 2.68 2.78 7.41
N ASN A 37 2.74 2.81 6.08
CA ASN A 37 2.12 3.87 5.27
C ASN A 37 0.60 4.02 5.50
N THR A 38 -0.12 2.91 5.64
CA THR A 38 -1.56 2.96 5.95
C THR A 38 -1.79 3.58 7.32
N GLY A 39 -0.97 3.23 8.33
CA GLY A 39 -1.10 3.81 9.66
C GLY A 39 -0.87 5.31 9.67
N ILE A 40 0.14 5.81 8.98
CA ILE A 40 0.40 7.25 8.85
C ILE A 40 -0.79 7.96 8.19
N ALA A 41 -1.30 7.38 7.09
CA ALA A 41 -2.44 7.95 6.37
C ALA A 41 -3.72 7.95 7.22
N LEU A 42 -4.01 6.85 7.95
CA LEU A 42 -5.16 6.75 8.85
C LEU A 42 -5.03 7.73 10.02
N ALA A 43 -3.84 7.83 10.63
CA ALA A 43 -3.59 8.79 11.70
C ALA A 43 -3.84 10.24 11.25
N MET A 44 -3.35 10.61 10.06
CA MET A 44 -3.59 11.92 9.46
C MET A 44 -5.10 12.18 9.25
N VAL A 45 -5.81 11.25 8.63
CA VAL A 45 -7.25 11.44 8.35
C VAL A 45 -8.06 11.46 9.65
N ALA A 46 -7.71 10.60 10.62
CA ALA A 46 -8.33 10.58 11.93
C ALA A 46 -8.16 11.92 12.67
N ALA A 47 -6.96 12.49 12.65
CA ALA A 47 -6.68 13.81 13.23
C ALA A 47 -7.54 14.91 12.60
N ILE A 48 -7.65 14.94 11.26
CA ILE A 48 -8.45 15.94 10.53
C ILE A 48 -9.95 15.81 10.84
N LYS A 49 -10.45 14.57 10.99
CA LYS A 49 -11.88 14.27 11.15
C LYS A 49 -12.33 14.09 12.60
N GLY A 50 -11.41 14.18 13.57
CA GLY A 50 -11.73 14.14 15.00
C GLY A 50 -11.94 12.72 15.55
N TYR A 51 -11.30 11.71 14.98
CA TYR A 51 -11.28 10.34 15.50
C TYR A 51 -10.08 10.09 16.41
N LYS A 52 -10.23 9.17 17.35
CA LYS A 52 -9.10 8.57 18.05
C LYS A 52 -8.57 7.41 17.22
N MET A 53 -7.25 7.32 17.02
CA MET A 53 -6.63 6.26 16.21
C MET A 53 -5.71 5.40 17.03
N ILE A 54 -5.95 4.10 17.07
CA ILE A 54 -5.05 3.08 17.65
C ILE A 54 -4.49 2.24 16.52
N LEU A 55 -3.16 2.15 16.44
CA LEU A 55 -2.46 1.40 15.40
C LEU A 55 -1.65 0.27 16.03
N VAL A 56 -1.89 -0.94 15.56
CA VAL A 56 -1.13 -2.12 15.98
C VAL A 56 -0.09 -2.44 14.91
N MET A 57 1.18 -2.49 15.31
CA MET A 57 2.30 -2.67 14.39
C MET A 57 3.47 -3.41 15.01
N GLN A 58 4.35 -3.94 14.15
CA GLN A 58 5.57 -4.59 14.60
C GLN A 58 6.55 -3.59 15.20
N GLU A 59 7.22 -3.98 16.29
CA GLU A 59 8.20 -3.13 17.01
C GLU A 59 9.44 -2.77 16.16
N ASN A 60 9.82 -3.61 15.21
CA ASN A 60 11.03 -3.47 14.39
C ASN A 60 10.86 -2.57 13.15
N LEU A 61 9.72 -1.90 12.98
CA LEU A 61 9.53 -0.94 11.90
C LEU A 61 10.29 0.37 12.18
N SER A 62 10.60 1.12 11.11
CA SER A 62 11.45 2.32 11.20
C SER A 62 10.89 3.36 12.18
N GLN A 63 11.80 4.09 12.85
CA GLN A 63 11.44 5.10 13.84
C GLN A 63 10.64 6.24 13.20
N GLU A 64 11.02 6.67 11.99
CA GLU A 64 10.32 7.74 11.26
C GLU A 64 8.82 7.45 11.06
N ARG A 65 8.45 6.18 10.87
CA ARG A 65 7.03 5.80 10.75
C ARG A 65 6.29 5.92 12.06
N LYS A 66 6.92 5.46 13.17
CA LYS A 66 6.35 5.59 14.52
C LYS A 66 6.15 7.05 14.88
N ASP A 67 7.18 7.86 14.66
CA ASP A 67 7.16 9.30 14.95
C ASP A 67 6.09 10.04 14.14
N ALA A 68 5.95 9.70 12.86
CA ALA A 68 4.90 10.29 12.02
C ALA A 68 3.48 9.94 12.50
N MET A 69 3.24 8.69 12.91
CA MET A 69 1.94 8.27 13.45
C MET A 69 1.62 8.98 14.77
N THR A 70 2.59 9.03 15.69
CA THR A 70 2.40 9.71 16.98
C THR A 70 2.30 11.22 16.83
N ALA A 71 2.99 11.83 15.87
CA ALA A 71 2.84 13.26 15.55
C ALA A 71 1.42 13.63 15.10
N TYR A 72 0.70 12.70 14.44
CA TYR A 72 -0.73 12.85 14.14
C TYR A 72 -1.65 12.47 15.31
N GLY A 73 -1.11 12.11 16.46
CA GLY A 73 -1.88 11.78 17.68
C GLY A 73 -2.37 10.34 17.77
N ALA A 74 -1.86 9.43 16.95
CA ALA A 74 -2.21 8.01 17.05
C ALA A 74 -1.53 7.35 18.27
N GLU A 75 -2.27 6.46 18.94
CA GLU A 75 -1.73 5.53 19.93
C GLU A 75 -1.15 4.30 19.22
N LEU A 76 0.05 3.88 19.63
CA LEU A 76 0.72 2.72 19.05
C LEU A 76 0.73 1.55 20.03
N ILE A 77 0.28 0.39 19.57
CA ILE A 77 0.45 -0.89 20.25
C ILE A 77 1.45 -1.71 19.43
N LEU A 78 2.56 -2.07 20.07
CA LEU A 78 3.63 -2.80 19.41
C LEU A 78 3.49 -4.30 19.66
N VAL A 79 3.61 -5.09 18.60
CA VAL A 79 3.74 -6.55 18.66
C VAL A 79 5.17 -6.96 18.34
N SER A 80 5.59 -8.12 18.82
CA SER A 80 6.96 -8.60 18.57
C SER A 80 7.19 -8.91 17.08
N LYS A 81 8.46 -8.97 16.69
CA LYS A 81 8.87 -9.34 15.34
C LYS A 81 8.35 -10.74 14.95
N GLU A 82 8.34 -11.68 15.90
CA GLU A 82 7.88 -13.06 15.72
C GLU A 82 6.38 -13.15 15.49
N GLN A 83 5.60 -12.33 16.16
CA GLN A 83 4.16 -12.24 15.94
C GLN A 83 3.83 -11.67 14.54
N GLY A 84 4.67 -10.80 14.04
CA GLY A 84 4.55 -10.29 12.69
C GLY A 84 3.29 -9.45 12.44
N MET A 85 2.95 -9.28 11.17
CA MET A 85 1.71 -8.61 10.77
C MET A 85 0.48 -9.47 11.06
N GLU A 86 0.63 -10.77 11.02
CA GLU A 86 -0.41 -11.74 11.33
C GLU A 86 -0.87 -11.57 12.78
N GLY A 87 0.08 -11.54 13.74
CA GLY A 87 -0.24 -11.28 15.14
C GLY A 87 -0.83 -9.89 15.39
N ALA A 88 -0.39 -8.88 14.65
CA ALA A 88 -1.00 -7.55 14.71
C ALA A 88 -2.48 -7.57 14.23
N ARG A 89 -2.79 -8.30 13.15
CA ARG A 89 -4.16 -8.48 12.65
C ARG A 89 -5.04 -9.23 13.65
N ASP A 90 -4.52 -10.30 14.24
CA ASP A 90 -5.25 -11.10 15.22
C ASP A 90 -5.57 -10.28 16.48
N LEU A 91 -4.62 -9.48 16.96
CA LEU A 91 -4.85 -8.56 18.09
C LEU A 91 -5.91 -7.51 17.76
N VAL A 92 -5.88 -6.89 16.59
CA VAL A 92 -6.90 -5.93 16.17
C VAL A 92 -8.28 -6.59 16.07
N ASN A 93 -8.37 -7.80 15.51
CA ASN A 93 -9.62 -8.56 15.44
C ASN A 93 -10.18 -8.82 16.85
N GLN A 94 -9.32 -9.21 17.80
CA GLN A 94 -9.70 -9.40 19.19
C GLN A 94 -10.19 -8.10 19.86
N MET A 95 -9.48 -7.01 19.65
CA MET A 95 -9.84 -5.68 20.19
C MET A 95 -11.20 -5.22 19.64
N SER A 96 -11.43 -5.39 18.34
CA SER A 96 -12.70 -5.04 17.71
C SER A 96 -13.85 -5.87 18.26
N ALA A 97 -13.67 -7.19 18.40
CA ALA A 97 -14.65 -8.08 18.99
C ALA A 97 -15.00 -7.74 20.47
N GLN A 98 -14.05 -7.12 21.19
CA GLN A 98 -14.24 -6.61 22.56
C GLN A 98 -14.86 -5.20 22.62
N GLY A 99 -15.21 -4.61 21.48
CA GLY A 99 -15.78 -3.26 21.42
C GLY A 99 -14.81 -2.13 21.74
N LYS A 100 -13.49 -2.36 21.64
CA LYS A 100 -12.45 -1.36 21.94
C LYS A 100 -12.27 -0.31 20.84
N GLY A 101 -12.91 -0.49 19.69
CA GLY A 101 -12.88 0.45 18.58
C GLY A 101 -13.40 -0.18 17.30
N PHE A 102 -13.65 0.64 16.30
CA PHE A 102 -14.08 0.23 14.96
C PHE A 102 -12.86 -0.14 14.11
N GLN A 103 -12.84 -1.35 13.57
CA GLN A 103 -11.79 -1.81 12.67
C GLN A 103 -12.13 -1.45 11.23
N LEU A 104 -11.26 -0.68 10.57
CA LEU A 104 -11.42 -0.33 9.15
C LEU A 104 -11.15 -1.51 8.22
N ASN A 105 -10.26 -2.42 8.63
CA ASN A 105 -9.89 -3.67 7.95
C ASN A 105 -9.43 -3.47 6.50
N GLN A 106 -8.28 -2.81 6.31
CA GLN A 106 -7.72 -2.50 4.99
C GLN A 106 -7.59 -3.70 4.04
N PHE A 107 -7.57 -4.92 4.57
CA PHE A 107 -7.39 -6.16 3.80
C PHE A 107 -8.71 -6.76 3.28
N ALA A 108 -9.85 -6.30 3.81
CA ALA A 108 -11.18 -6.74 3.43
C ALA A 108 -12.11 -5.60 3.01
N ASN A 109 -11.74 -4.36 3.27
CA ASN A 109 -12.57 -3.19 3.02
C ASN A 109 -12.63 -2.86 1.53
N VAL A 110 -13.82 -2.97 0.95
CA VAL A 110 -14.07 -2.69 -0.47
C VAL A 110 -13.84 -1.21 -0.85
N ASP A 111 -13.83 -0.30 0.12
CA ASP A 111 -13.59 1.12 -0.11
C ASP A 111 -12.10 1.41 -0.36
N ASN A 112 -11.20 0.50 0.04
CA ASN A 112 -9.79 0.57 -0.31
C ASN A 112 -9.58 0.52 -1.85
N PRO A 113 -9.99 -0.51 -2.60
CA PRO A 113 -9.88 -0.47 -4.05
C PRO A 113 -10.75 0.60 -4.70
N LYS A 114 -11.92 0.95 -4.15
CA LYS A 114 -12.77 2.03 -4.69
C LYS A 114 -12.03 3.38 -4.72
N ALA A 115 -11.17 3.68 -3.75
CA ALA A 115 -10.34 4.87 -3.77
C ALA A 115 -9.53 4.98 -5.07
N HIS A 116 -8.98 3.87 -5.51
CA HIS A 116 -8.15 3.81 -6.71
C HIS A 116 -8.95 3.78 -8.02
N ILE A 117 -10.17 3.23 -8.01
CA ILE A 117 -11.10 3.29 -9.15
C ILE A 117 -11.46 4.75 -9.48
N ILE A 118 -11.79 5.54 -8.44
CA ILE A 118 -12.29 6.90 -8.62
C ILE A 118 -11.19 7.96 -8.80
N SER A 119 -9.95 7.64 -8.46
CA SER A 119 -8.80 8.57 -8.53
C SER A 119 -7.65 8.01 -9.36
N THR A 120 -6.80 7.16 -8.80
CA THR A 120 -5.55 6.67 -9.38
C THR A 120 -5.71 6.12 -10.80
N ALA A 121 -6.72 5.29 -11.02
CA ALA A 121 -6.96 4.67 -12.31
C ALA A 121 -7.38 5.71 -13.38
N LYS A 122 -8.21 6.69 -12.99
CA LYS A 122 -8.62 7.77 -13.89
C LYS A 122 -7.46 8.71 -14.22
N GLU A 123 -6.59 8.99 -13.26
CA GLU A 123 -5.37 9.76 -13.48
C GLU A 123 -4.47 9.03 -14.48
N ILE A 124 -4.18 7.73 -14.27
CA ILE A 124 -3.39 6.91 -15.20
C ILE A 124 -3.99 6.96 -16.61
N TRP A 125 -5.29 6.71 -16.74
CA TRP A 125 -5.98 6.72 -18.03
C TRP A 125 -5.86 8.07 -18.74
N LYS A 126 -6.08 9.16 -18.00
CA LYS A 126 -5.98 10.52 -18.51
C LYS A 126 -4.56 10.88 -18.92
N ASP A 127 -3.58 10.63 -18.04
CA ASP A 127 -2.20 11.05 -18.24
C ASP A 127 -1.50 10.27 -19.36
N THR A 128 -2.00 9.07 -19.67
CA THR A 128 -1.55 8.27 -20.82
C THR A 128 -2.41 8.45 -22.07
N ASN A 129 -3.40 9.36 -22.06
CA ASN A 129 -4.38 9.50 -23.13
C ASN A 129 -5.07 8.18 -23.52
N GLY A 130 -5.21 7.25 -22.57
CA GLY A 130 -5.75 5.91 -22.81
C GLY A 130 -4.79 4.93 -23.48
N GLU A 131 -3.54 5.28 -23.68
CA GLU A 131 -2.51 4.45 -24.34
C GLU A 131 -1.80 3.47 -23.40
N VAL A 132 -2.16 3.47 -22.10
CA VAL A 132 -1.61 2.48 -21.15
C VAL A 132 -1.87 1.05 -21.64
N SER A 133 -0.82 0.27 -21.83
CA SER A 133 -0.90 -1.13 -22.26
C SER A 133 -0.57 -2.11 -21.12
N HIS A 134 0.25 -1.67 -20.16
CA HIS A 134 0.67 -2.50 -19.03
C HIS A 134 0.65 -1.66 -17.74
N PHE A 135 0.09 -2.24 -16.68
CA PHE A 135 0.12 -1.66 -15.35
C PHE A 135 0.84 -2.59 -14.39
N VAL A 136 1.97 -2.13 -13.84
CA VAL A 136 2.82 -2.86 -12.91
C VAL A 136 2.61 -2.33 -11.50
N SER A 137 2.21 -3.19 -10.56
CA SER A 137 1.85 -2.76 -9.20
C SER A 137 2.41 -3.66 -8.12
N SER A 138 3.11 -3.07 -7.19
CA SER A 138 3.52 -3.71 -5.94
C SER A 138 2.30 -4.12 -5.10
N MET A 139 2.25 -5.39 -4.68
CA MET A 139 1.10 -5.96 -3.95
C MET A 139 1.34 -5.97 -2.44
N GLY A 140 0.71 -5.01 -1.74
CA GLY A 140 0.57 -5.01 -0.27
C GLY A 140 -0.82 -5.48 0.13
N THR A 141 -1.74 -4.55 0.45
CA THR A 141 -3.16 -4.87 0.69
C THR A 141 -3.91 -5.30 -0.58
N THR A 142 -3.30 -5.14 -1.72
CA THR A 142 -3.84 -5.32 -3.07
C THR A 142 -4.86 -4.26 -3.53
N GLY A 143 -5.22 -3.29 -2.68
CA GLY A 143 -6.23 -2.27 -3.02
C GLY A 143 -5.91 -1.48 -4.28
N THR A 144 -4.65 -1.07 -4.46
CA THR A 144 -4.22 -0.31 -5.66
C THR A 144 -4.39 -1.13 -6.93
N ILE A 145 -3.83 -2.36 -6.96
CA ILE A 145 -3.92 -3.22 -8.15
C ILE A 145 -5.36 -3.60 -8.46
N MET A 146 -6.18 -3.90 -7.45
CA MET A 146 -7.59 -4.24 -7.64
C MET A 146 -8.42 -3.06 -8.16
N GLY A 147 -8.21 -1.87 -7.61
CA GLY A 147 -8.93 -0.68 -8.07
C GLY A 147 -8.53 -0.25 -9.48
N VAL A 148 -7.22 -0.21 -9.74
CA VAL A 148 -6.71 0.19 -11.06
C VAL A 148 -7.08 -0.84 -12.12
N SER A 149 -6.90 -2.14 -11.84
CA SER A 149 -7.25 -3.20 -12.79
C SER A 149 -8.74 -3.19 -13.14
N SER A 150 -9.62 -3.01 -12.15
CA SER A 150 -11.06 -2.94 -12.39
C SER A 150 -11.43 -1.85 -13.39
N TYR A 151 -10.86 -0.65 -13.23
CA TYR A 151 -11.14 0.46 -14.12
C TYR A 151 -10.46 0.30 -15.50
N LEU A 152 -9.19 -0.07 -15.53
CA LEU A 152 -8.46 -0.20 -16.79
C LEU A 152 -9.00 -1.34 -17.66
N LYS A 153 -9.33 -2.50 -17.07
CA LYS A 153 -9.94 -3.62 -17.79
C LYS A 153 -11.34 -3.29 -18.31
N GLU A 154 -12.11 -2.45 -17.61
CA GLU A 154 -13.38 -1.93 -18.12
C GLU A 154 -13.19 -1.04 -19.37
N LYS A 155 -12.12 -0.22 -19.38
CA LYS A 155 -11.79 0.64 -20.53
C LYS A 155 -11.22 -0.14 -21.72
N ASN A 156 -10.31 -1.04 -21.46
CA ASN A 156 -9.68 -1.91 -22.45
C ASN A 156 -9.27 -3.24 -21.81
N PRO A 157 -9.99 -4.34 -22.09
CA PRO A 157 -9.67 -5.66 -21.54
C PRO A 157 -8.29 -6.20 -21.93
N ALA A 158 -7.66 -5.68 -22.98
CA ALA A 158 -6.33 -6.10 -23.44
C ALA A 158 -5.19 -5.57 -22.57
N ILE A 159 -5.42 -4.55 -21.73
CA ILE A 159 -4.40 -4.01 -20.84
C ILE A 159 -3.92 -5.11 -19.89
N GLN A 160 -2.60 -5.31 -19.84
CA GLN A 160 -2.00 -6.31 -19.00
C GLN A 160 -1.76 -5.76 -17.58
N ILE A 161 -2.19 -6.51 -16.58
CA ILE A 161 -2.06 -6.16 -15.16
C ILE A 161 -1.03 -7.09 -14.52
N ILE A 162 0.07 -6.50 -14.05
CA ILE A 162 1.21 -7.21 -13.49
C ILE A 162 1.33 -6.91 -12.00
N GLY A 163 1.15 -7.93 -11.18
CA GLY A 163 1.37 -7.85 -9.74
C GLY A 163 2.83 -8.17 -9.38
N ILE A 164 3.41 -7.40 -8.44
CA ILE A 164 4.77 -7.63 -7.95
C ILE A 164 4.72 -8.07 -6.49
N GLN A 165 5.42 -9.15 -6.18
CA GLN A 165 5.60 -9.66 -4.82
C GLN A 165 7.09 -9.97 -4.54
N PRO A 166 7.52 -9.98 -3.27
CA PRO A 166 8.89 -10.39 -2.94
C PRO A 166 9.12 -11.85 -3.36
N ASP A 167 10.32 -12.21 -3.75
CA ASP A 167 10.71 -13.63 -3.84
C ASP A 167 10.65 -14.29 -2.45
N LYS A 168 10.94 -15.60 -2.38
CA LYS A 168 10.76 -16.39 -1.16
C LYS A 168 11.69 -15.96 -0.01
N ASP A 169 12.85 -15.43 -0.37
CA ASP A 169 13.93 -15.11 0.57
C ASP A 169 14.01 -13.60 0.88
N SER A 170 13.15 -12.82 0.27
CA SER A 170 13.15 -11.35 0.35
C SER A 170 12.06 -10.78 1.26
N HIS A 171 12.43 -9.72 1.99
CA HIS A 171 11.50 -8.91 2.76
C HIS A 171 11.55 -7.46 2.28
N ILE A 172 10.52 -7.02 1.57
CA ILE A 172 10.43 -5.68 1.00
C ILE A 172 9.33 -4.89 1.72
N PRO A 173 9.64 -3.76 2.38
CA PRO A 173 8.64 -2.95 3.05
C PRO A 173 7.52 -2.51 2.09
N GLY A 174 6.26 -2.73 2.50
CA GLY A 174 5.08 -2.29 1.73
C GLY A 174 4.52 -3.31 0.76
N ILE A 175 5.24 -4.38 0.45
CA ILE A 175 4.74 -5.50 -0.36
C ILE A 175 4.91 -6.83 0.34
N ARG A 176 4.11 -7.82 -0.05
CA ARG A 176 4.12 -9.13 0.61
C ARG A 176 3.86 -10.27 -0.38
N ARG A 177 4.51 -11.39 -0.09
CA ARG A 177 4.08 -12.71 -0.54
C ARG A 177 3.14 -13.26 0.54
N TRP A 178 1.84 -13.21 0.28
CA TRP A 178 0.84 -13.58 1.28
C TRP A 178 0.76 -15.10 1.46
N PRO A 179 0.76 -15.60 2.71
CA PRO A 179 0.28 -16.95 3.01
C PRO A 179 -1.19 -17.08 2.60
N LYS A 180 -1.60 -18.27 2.17
CA LYS A 180 -2.96 -18.50 1.65
C LYS A 180 -4.06 -18.07 2.63
N ASP A 181 -3.88 -18.35 3.92
CA ASP A 181 -4.89 -18.07 4.96
C ASP A 181 -4.98 -16.58 5.33
N TYR A 182 -3.97 -15.77 4.94
CA TYR A 182 -3.92 -14.33 5.20
C TYR A 182 -4.05 -13.47 3.94
N LEU A 183 -4.32 -14.09 2.80
CA LEU A 183 -4.53 -13.37 1.55
C LEU A 183 -5.64 -12.32 1.72
N PRO A 184 -5.43 -11.05 1.32
CA PRO A 184 -6.47 -10.03 1.40
C PRO A 184 -7.76 -10.48 0.70
N THR A 185 -8.91 -10.39 1.36
CA THR A 185 -10.19 -10.84 0.79
C THR A 185 -10.68 -9.96 -0.35
N ILE A 186 -10.13 -8.74 -0.47
CA ILE A 186 -10.38 -7.86 -1.63
C ILE A 186 -9.60 -8.29 -2.88
N PHE A 187 -8.67 -9.25 -2.77
CA PHE A 187 -7.87 -9.71 -3.89
C PHE A 187 -8.66 -10.66 -4.79
N ASP A 188 -8.72 -10.33 -6.06
CA ASP A 188 -9.32 -11.14 -7.11
C ASP A 188 -8.23 -11.47 -8.16
N SER A 189 -7.76 -12.71 -8.15
CA SER A 189 -6.68 -13.16 -9.03
C SER A 189 -7.07 -13.12 -10.51
N SER A 190 -8.36 -13.15 -10.84
CA SER A 190 -8.83 -13.07 -12.23
C SER A 190 -8.57 -11.71 -12.88
N LYS A 191 -8.26 -10.68 -12.07
CA LYS A 191 -7.95 -9.32 -12.53
C LYS A 191 -6.45 -9.05 -12.68
N VAL A 192 -5.61 -10.06 -12.44
CA VAL A 192 -4.14 -9.95 -12.53
C VAL A 192 -3.66 -10.97 -13.57
N ASP A 193 -3.08 -10.47 -14.66
CA ASP A 193 -2.68 -11.33 -15.78
C ASP A 193 -1.37 -12.07 -15.51
N ARG A 194 -0.46 -11.45 -14.73
CA ARG A 194 0.84 -12.03 -14.38
C ARG A 194 1.27 -11.56 -12.99
N ILE A 195 1.94 -12.44 -12.24
CA ILE A 195 2.66 -12.08 -11.01
C ILE A 195 4.15 -12.30 -11.25
N MET A 196 4.96 -11.28 -10.93
CA MET A 196 6.42 -11.33 -11.00
C MET A 196 7.01 -11.28 -9.58
N ASP A 197 8.02 -12.09 -9.36
CA ASP A 197 8.81 -12.08 -8.13
C ASP A 197 9.96 -11.09 -8.27
N ILE A 198 10.27 -10.36 -7.21
CA ILE A 198 11.39 -9.42 -7.16
C ILE A 198 12.23 -9.66 -5.91
N SER A 199 13.55 -9.69 -6.05
CA SER A 199 14.46 -9.78 -4.92
C SER A 199 14.56 -8.44 -4.18
N GLN A 200 14.83 -8.51 -2.88
CA GLN A 200 15.11 -7.31 -2.08
C GLN A 200 16.31 -6.53 -2.64
N ILE A 201 17.37 -7.24 -3.02
CA ILE A 201 18.60 -6.65 -3.57
C ILE A 201 18.30 -5.81 -4.81
N GLU A 202 17.53 -6.36 -5.73
CA GLU A 202 17.15 -5.67 -6.97
C GLU A 202 16.25 -4.45 -6.71
N ALA A 203 15.27 -4.60 -5.81
CA ALA A 203 14.39 -3.52 -5.43
C ALA A 203 15.16 -2.36 -4.77
N GLU A 204 16.08 -2.64 -3.86
CA GLU A 204 16.92 -1.64 -3.19
C GLU A 204 17.90 -0.99 -4.17
N ARG A 205 18.53 -1.76 -5.05
CA ARG A 205 19.41 -1.24 -6.10
C ARG A 205 18.68 -0.23 -6.98
N THR A 206 17.51 -0.62 -7.48
CA THR A 206 16.71 0.25 -8.34
C THR A 206 16.20 1.49 -7.60
N THR A 207 15.88 1.37 -6.30
CA THR A 207 15.52 2.51 -5.46
C THR A 207 16.65 3.56 -5.41
N ARG A 208 17.90 3.12 -5.23
CA ARG A 208 19.07 4.02 -5.24
C ARG A 208 19.31 4.63 -6.62
N GLU A 209 19.20 3.83 -7.68
CA GLU A 209 19.36 4.30 -9.06
C GLU A 209 18.29 5.34 -9.44
N LEU A 210 17.03 5.16 -9.05
CA LEU A 210 15.98 6.14 -9.23
C LEU A 210 16.32 7.48 -8.57
N ALA A 211 16.85 7.46 -7.35
CA ALA A 211 17.27 8.68 -6.67
C ALA A 211 18.44 9.37 -7.36
N THR A 212 19.48 8.61 -7.73
CA THR A 212 20.74 9.18 -8.24
C THR A 212 20.74 9.50 -9.73
N LYS A 213 19.94 8.79 -10.53
CA LYS A 213 19.90 8.96 -11.99
C LYS A 213 18.69 9.76 -12.46
N GLU A 214 17.53 9.61 -11.77
CA GLU A 214 16.26 10.20 -12.18
C GLU A 214 15.75 11.27 -11.22
N GLY A 215 16.41 11.47 -10.07
CA GLY A 215 15.94 12.40 -9.03
C GLY A 215 14.64 11.95 -8.33
N ILE A 216 14.27 10.68 -8.47
CA ILE A 216 13.06 10.12 -7.86
C ILE A 216 13.41 9.47 -6.52
N PHE A 217 13.22 10.22 -5.43
CA PHE A 217 13.50 9.75 -4.08
C PHE A 217 12.30 8.99 -3.51
N CYS A 218 12.26 7.68 -3.73
CA CYS A 218 11.13 6.80 -3.40
C CYS A 218 11.51 5.67 -2.43
N GLY A 219 10.51 4.92 -1.97
CA GLY A 219 10.71 3.72 -1.14
C GLY A 219 10.96 2.45 -1.96
N VAL A 220 11.34 1.38 -1.26
CA VAL A 220 11.81 0.11 -1.87
C VAL A 220 10.71 -0.60 -2.68
N SER A 221 9.45 -0.49 -2.26
CA SER A 221 8.34 -1.09 -3.02
C SER A 221 8.16 -0.44 -4.40
N ALA A 222 8.46 0.86 -4.53
CA ALA A 222 8.47 1.55 -5.81
C ALA A 222 9.68 1.11 -6.65
N GLY A 223 10.88 1.00 -6.04
CA GLY A 223 12.05 0.46 -6.71
C GLY A 223 11.82 -0.94 -7.28
N GLY A 224 11.17 -1.82 -6.49
CA GLY A 224 10.80 -3.15 -6.97
C GLY A 224 9.81 -3.14 -8.15
N ALA A 225 8.82 -2.26 -8.10
CA ALA A 225 7.86 -2.12 -9.20
C ALA A 225 8.52 -1.58 -10.48
N VAL A 226 9.42 -0.59 -10.35
CA VAL A 226 10.18 -0.06 -11.49
C VAL A 226 11.15 -1.09 -12.05
N ALA A 227 11.87 -1.83 -11.20
CA ALA A 227 12.76 -2.92 -11.65
C ALA A 227 11.99 -3.95 -12.48
N SER A 228 10.82 -4.36 -12.01
CA SER A 228 9.96 -5.31 -12.73
C SER A 228 9.39 -4.71 -14.02
N ALA A 229 9.07 -3.41 -14.04
CA ALA A 229 8.64 -2.72 -15.26
C ALA A 229 9.77 -2.64 -16.29
N ILE A 230 11.01 -2.41 -15.87
CA ILE A 230 12.20 -2.45 -16.74
C ILE A 230 12.41 -3.85 -17.31
N GLU A 231 12.26 -4.90 -16.47
CA GLU A 231 12.38 -6.27 -16.97
C GLU A 231 11.29 -6.59 -17.99
N LEU A 232 10.04 -6.24 -17.69
CA LEU A 232 8.91 -6.40 -18.61
C LEU A 232 9.15 -5.66 -19.94
N SER A 233 9.77 -4.46 -19.90
CA SER A 233 10.01 -3.67 -21.12
C SER A 233 10.94 -4.36 -22.14
N LYS A 234 11.69 -5.36 -21.72
CA LYS A 234 12.53 -6.17 -22.62
C LYS A 234 11.72 -7.25 -23.38
N GLU A 235 10.52 -7.55 -22.90
CA GLU A 235 9.65 -8.60 -23.45
C GLU A 235 8.58 -8.03 -24.39
N VAL A 236 8.36 -6.69 -24.40
CA VAL A 236 7.27 -6.05 -25.12
C VAL A 236 7.75 -4.91 -26.00
N GLU A 237 7.06 -4.66 -27.09
CA GLU A 237 7.32 -3.56 -28.04
C GLU A 237 6.13 -2.60 -28.11
N ASN A 238 6.39 -1.34 -28.41
CA ASN A 238 5.38 -0.29 -28.56
C ASN A 238 4.39 -0.21 -27.38
N ALA A 239 4.90 -0.41 -26.14
CA ALA A 239 4.12 -0.50 -24.93
C ALA A 239 4.26 0.77 -24.07
N THR A 240 3.14 1.22 -23.52
CA THR A 240 3.11 2.21 -22.43
C THR A 240 2.95 1.48 -21.10
N ILE A 241 4.06 1.37 -20.36
CA ILE A 241 4.11 0.67 -19.06
C ILE A 241 4.01 1.70 -17.95
N VAL A 242 3.01 1.57 -17.09
CA VAL A 242 2.78 2.46 -15.95
C VAL A 242 3.02 1.72 -14.65
N THR A 243 3.73 2.36 -13.71
CA THR A 243 3.88 1.87 -12.34
C THR A 243 3.64 2.99 -11.33
N ILE A 244 3.47 2.62 -10.05
CA ILE A 244 3.21 3.59 -8.97
C ILE A 244 4.47 3.80 -8.15
N ILE A 245 4.86 5.06 -7.98
CA ILE A 245 5.80 5.47 -6.93
C ILE A 245 5.01 5.55 -5.62
N CYS A 246 5.06 4.46 -4.85
CA CYS A 246 4.13 4.22 -3.74
C CYS A 246 4.30 5.16 -2.55
N ASP A 247 5.54 5.56 -2.25
CA ASP A 247 5.89 6.41 -1.11
C ASP A 247 7.25 7.09 -1.31
N ARG A 248 7.62 7.92 -0.34
CA ARG A 248 8.85 8.72 -0.34
C ARG A 248 9.99 7.98 0.34
N GLY A 249 11.22 8.24 -0.12
CA GLY A 249 12.45 7.64 0.39
C GLY A 249 12.85 8.10 1.79
N ASP A 250 12.41 9.28 2.23
CA ASP A 250 12.69 9.83 3.56
C ASP A 250 12.25 8.91 4.72
N ARG A 251 11.29 8.02 4.48
CA ARG A 251 10.81 7.02 5.46
C ARG A 251 11.75 5.84 5.69
N TYR A 252 12.85 5.79 4.95
CA TYR A 252 13.80 4.68 4.94
C TYR A 252 15.23 5.11 5.27
N LEU A 253 15.45 6.37 5.68
CA LEU A 253 16.79 6.90 5.94
C LEU A 253 17.51 6.16 7.07
N SER A 254 16.79 5.82 8.16
CA SER A 254 17.34 5.06 9.28
C SER A 254 17.65 3.59 8.95
N THR A 255 17.06 3.06 7.87
CA THR A 255 17.26 1.64 7.50
C THR A 255 18.59 1.37 6.80
N GLY A 256 19.31 2.42 6.40
CA GLY A 256 20.57 2.30 5.70
C GLY A 256 20.49 2.00 4.21
N ILE A 257 19.30 1.90 3.62
CA ILE A 257 19.07 1.55 2.20
C ILE A 257 19.79 2.48 1.23
N PHE A 258 19.94 3.75 1.59
CA PHE A 258 20.62 4.79 0.77
C PHE A 258 22.10 5.00 1.15
N LYS A 259 22.64 4.16 2.02
CA LYS A 259 24.08 4.15 2.35
C LYS A 259 24.76 3.08 1.49
N ASP A 260 25.92 3.44 0.96
CA ASP A 260 26.80 2.51 0.22
C ASP A 260 27.37 1.42 1.13
#